data_9c0822050c82ff6354707f0a9d1a0297
#
_entry.id   9c0822050c82ff6354707f0a9d1a0297
#
_cell.length_a   1.000
_cell.length_b   1.000
_cell.length_c   1.000
_cell.angle_alpha   90.00
_cell.angle_beta   90.00
_cell.angle_gamma   90.00
#
_symmetry.space_group_name_H-M   'P 1'
#
loop_
_entity.id
_entity.type
_entity.pdbx_description
1 polymer ?
#
loop_
_entity_poly.entity_id
_entity_poly.type
_entity_poly.pdbx_seq_one_letter_code
_entity_poly.pdbx_strand_id
1 'polypeptide(L)'
;SIIALLGAVMATATLMAAPLTDDDRAIKYEQLPAKARTFIADHFPNVQPSYTFEDREHDRSEYKVLLESGAKIEFDGTGEWSDVECHGGAVPAAIVPKKIADYVAKKYPSSVIVEISRGRNEWDVKLNNGVELEFNRDYRLVDVDN
;
A
#
# COMPACT_ATOMS: atom_id res chain seq x y z
N SER A 1 -15.81 -15.02 -7.60
CA SER A 1 -16.76 -14.17 -7.09
C SER A 1 -17.65 -13.57 -8.16
N ILE A 2 -18.60 -12.95 -7.74
CA ILE A 2 -19.62 -12.45 -8.57
C ILE A 2 -19.12 -11.46 -9.47
N ILE A 3 -18.36 -10.70 -9.01
CA ILE A 3 -17.79 -9.72 -9.77
C ILE A 3 -17.27 -10.33 -10.95
N ALA A 4 -16.71 -11.40 -10.73
CA ALA A 4 -16.07 -12.06 -11.79
C ALA A 4 -16.97 -12.16 -12.94
N LEU A 5 -18.18 -12.38 -12.71
CA LEU A 5 -19.03 -12.62 -13.76
C LEU A 5 -19.23 -11.47 -14.52
N LEU A 6 -19.46 -10.50 -13.96
CA LEU A 6 -19.70 -9.39 -14.70
C LEU A 6 -18.43 -9.05 -15.11
N GLY A 7 -17.58 -9.65 -14.46
CA GLY A 7 -16.31 -9.36 -14.72
C GLY A 7 -15.94 -9.33 -16.15
N ALA A 8 -16.50 -10.06 -16.86
CA ALA A 8 -16.15 -10.14 -18.21
C ALA A 8 -15.97 -8.74 -18.66
N VAL A 9 -16.83 -7.98 -18.36
CA VAL A 9 -16.84 -6.68 -18.78
C VAL A 9 -15.87 -5.94 -18.06
N MET A 10 -15.68 -6.30 -16.96
CA MET A 10 -14.92 -5.52 -16.16
C MET A 10 -13.53 -5.89 -16.29
N ALA A 11 -13.24 -6.73 -17.13
CA ALA A 11 -11.89 -7.14 -17.37
C ALA A 11 -11.02 -5.94 -17.28
N THR A 12 -11.46 -4.85 -17.82
CA THR A 12 -10.61 -3.69 -17.82
C THR A 12 -10.44 -3.14 -16.45
N ALA A 13 -11.46 -3.17 -15.69
CA ALA A 13 -11.38 -2.59 -14.38
C ALA A 13 -10.41 -3.37 -13.55
N THR A 14 -10.43 -4.67 -13.71
CA THR A 14 -9.56 -5.48 -12.89
C THR A 14 -8.10 -5.24 -13.17
N LEU A 15 -7.79 -4.70 -14.31
CA LEU A 15 -6.39 -4.49 -14.62
C LEU A 15 -5.83 -3.40 -13.73
N MET A 16 -6.64 -2.48 -13.32
CA MET A 16 -6.12 -1.36 -12.59
C MET A 16 -6.20 -1.52 -11.10
N ALA A 17 -7.15 -2.24 -10.67
CA ALA A 17 -7.38 -2.31 -9.24
C ALA A 17 -6.68 -3.48 -8.61
N ALA A 18 -6.43 -3.37 -7.35
CA ALA A 18 -5.97 -4.50 -6.58
C ALA A 18 -7.05 -5.55 -6.59
N PRO A 19 -6.70 -6.81 -6.54
CA PRO A 19 -7.67 -7.88 -6.52
C PRO A 19 -8.60 -7.70 -5.34
N LEU A 20 -9.90 -7.85 -5.58
CA LEU A 20 -10.88 -7.82 -4.51
C LEU A 20 -11.25 -9.25 -4.18
N THR A 21 -11.44 -9.51 -2.91
CA THR A 21 -11.89 -10.82 -2.48
C THR A 21 -13.37 -10.73 -2.12
N ASP A 22 -13.99 -11.87 -1.83
CA ASP A 22 -15.39 -11.88 -1.46
C ASP A 22 -15.60 -11.20 -0.11
N ASP A 23 -14.53 -11.03 0.67
CA ASP A 23 -14.61 -10.40 1.98
C ASP A 23 -14.46 -8.88 1.90
N ASP A 24 -14.06 -8.35 0.77
CA ASP A 24 -13.92 -6.91 0.59
C ASP A 24 -15.28 -6.29 0.35
N ARG A 25 -15.56 -5.20 1.02
CA ARG A 25 -16.79 -4.47 0.77
C ARG A 25 -16.49 -2.98 0.71
N ALA A 26 -17.20 -2.29 -0.16
CA ALA A 26 -17.03 -0.85 -0.29
C ALA A 26 -17.63 -0.15 0.92
N ILE A 27 -16.92 0.83 1.45
CA ILE A 27 -17.39 1.66 2.54
C ILE A 27 -17.15 3.11 2.19
N LYS A 28 -17.72 4.00 2.97
CA LYS A 28 -17.48 5.42 2.76
C LYS A 28 -16.13 5.76 3.40
N TYR A 29 -15.44 6.71 2.80
CA TYR A 29 -14.14 7.14 3.31
C TYR A 29 -14.22 7.55 4.79
N GLU A 30 -15.33 8.18 5.17
CA GLU A 30 -15.53 8.64 6.53
C GLU A 30 -15.65 7.49 7.53
N GLN A 31 -15.86 6.27 7.04
CA GLN A 31 -15.94 5.10 7.91
C GLN A 31 -14.58 4.50 8.22
N LEU A 32 -13.51 5.01 7.62
CA LEU A 32 -12.17 4.58 7.98
C LEU A 32 -11.87 5.04 9.40
N PRO A 33 -11.03 4.31 10.14
CA PRO A 33 -10.52 4.80 11.42
C PRO A 33 -9.88 6.17 11.24
N ALA A 34 -10.06 7.04 12.23
CA ALA A 34 -9.52 8.39 12.15
C ALA A 34 -8.02 8.42 11.89
N LYS A 35 -7.30 7.47 12.46
CA LYS A 35 -5.86 7.38 12.28
C LYS A 35 -5.50 7.18 10.81
N ALA A 36 -6.27 6.36 10.10
CA ALA A 36 -6.02 6.12 8.67
C ALA A 36 -6.31 7.39 7.86
N ARG A 37 -7.38 8.10 8.19
CA ARG A 37 -7.71 9.34 7.47
C ARG A 37 -6.62 10.40 7.71
N THR A 38 -6.10 10.48 8.92
CA THR A 38 -5.02 11.42 9.25
C THR A 38 -3.76 11.07 8.46
N PHE A 39 -3.43 9.77 8.36
CA PHE A 39 -2.27 9.34 7.61
C PHE A 39 -2.38 9.79 6.15
N ILE A 40 -3.55 9.60 5.54
CA ILE A 40 -3.73 9.98 4.14
C ILE A 40 -3.64 11.50 3.99
N ALA A 41 -4.23 12.26 4.90
CA ALA A 41 -4.17 13.71 4.82
C ALA A 41 -2.74 14.24 4.97
N ASP A 42 -1.95 13.58 5.81
CA ASP A 42 -0.58 14.02 6.06
C ASP A 42 0.36 13.68 4.91
N HIS A 43 0.18 12.53 4.30
CA HIS A 43 1.14 12.04 3.31
C HIS A 43 0.67 12.18 1.85
N PHE A 44 -0.62 12.35 1.64
CA PHE A 44 -1.18 12.51 0.30
C PHE A 44 -2.16 13.70 0.29
N PRO A 45 -1.65 14.89 0.62
CA PRO A 45 -2.52 16.06 0.68
C PRO A 45 -3.12 16.38 -0.68
N ASN A 46 -4.36 16.79 -0.68
CA ASN A 46 -5.07 17.21 -1.87
C ASN A 46 -5.33 16.09 -2.89
N VAL A 47 -5.21 14.84 -2.48
CA VAL A 47 -5.53 13.71 -3.33
C VAL A 47 -6.82 13.10 -2.83
N GLN A 48 -7.79 12.89 -3.72
CA GLN A 48 -9.09 12.36 -3.32
C GLN A 48 -9.09 10.83 -3.37
N PRO A 49 -9.83 10.18 -2.48
CA PRO A 49 -9.98 8.74 -2.55
C PRO A 49 -10.92 8.38 -3.71
N SER A 50 -10.55 7.37 -4.46
CA SER A 50 -11.40 6.83 -5.51
C SER A 50 -12.26 5.72 -4.95
N TYR A 51 -11.65 4.80 -4.18
CA TYR A 51 -12.36 3.68 -3.58
C TYR A 51 -11.84 3.42 -2.18
N THR A 52 -12.74 3.02 -1.29
CA THR A 52 -12.39 2.63 0.07
C THR A 52 -13.08 1.30 0.36
N PHE A 53 -12.31 0.33 0.82
CA PHE A 53 -12.81 -1.00 1.10
C PHE A 53 -12.47 -1.44 2.51
N GLU A 54 -13.36 -2.22 3.09
CA GLU A 54 -13.08 -2.92 4.34
C GLU A 54 -13.06 -4.41 4.01
N ASP A 55 -11.98 -5.09 4.42
CA ASP A 55 -11.87 -6.53 4.31
C ASP A 55 -12.05 -7.08 5.72
N ARG A 56 -13.10 -7.86 5.93
CA ARG A 56 -13.39 -8.40 7.25
C ARG A 56 -13.21 -9.91 7.18
N GLU A 57 -12.11 -10.38 7.71
CA GLU A 57 -11.80 -11.79 7.68
C GLU A 57 -11.43 -12.25 9.08
N HIS A 58 -12.02 -13.35 9.55
CA HIS A 58 -11.69 -13.95 10.86
C HIS A 58 -11.76 -12.93 12.01
N ASP A 59 -12.83 -12.16 12.07
CA ASP A 59 -13.05 -11.16 13.10
C ASP A 59 -12.03 -10.02 13.10
N ARG A 60 -11.27 -9.90 12.04
CA ARG A 60 -10.32 -8.80 11.90
C ARG A 60 -10.72 -7.97 10.71
N SER A 61 -10.60 -6.66 10.84
CA SER A 61 -10.85 -5.76 9.73
C SER A 61 -9.53 -5.22 9.22
N GLU A 62 -9.44 -5.08 7.92
CA GLU A 62 -8.36 -4.38 7.28
C GLU A 62 -8.99 -3.43 6.30
N TYR A 63 -8.30 -2.38 5.93
CA TYR A 63 -8.86 -1.38 5.04
C TYR A 63 -7.92 -1.14 3.86
N LYS A 64 -8.50 -0.90 2.70
CA LYS A 64 -7.73 -0.58 1.49
C LYS A 64 -8.30 0.70 0.92
N VAL A 65 -7.43 1.63 0.58
CA VAL A 65 -7.86 2.89 -0.02
C VAL A 65 -7.09 3.08 -1.33
N LEU A 66 -7.82 3.31 -2.41
CA LEU A 66 -7.23 3.64 -3.68
C LEU A 66 -7.45 5.13 -3.89
N LEU A 67 -6.39 5.87 -4.13
CA LEU A 67 -6.48 7.30 -4.34
C LEU A 67 -6.51 7.61 -5.84
N GLU A 68 -6.99 8.80 -6.19
CA GLU A 68 -7.06 9.20 -7.59
C GLU A 68 -5.70 9.27 -8.25
N SER A 69 -4.66 9.44 -7.48
CA SER A 69 -3.30 9.45 -8.01
C SER A 69 -2.82 8.06 -8.43
N GLY A 70 -3.57 7.02 -8.08
CA GLY A 70 -3.14 5.64 -8.31
C GLY A 70 -2.49 5.01 -7.10
N ALA A 71 -2.24 5.77 -6.06
CA ALA A 71 -1.65 5.22 -4.84
C ALA A 71 -2.66 4.31 -4.14
N LYS A 72 -2.18 3.18 -3.62
CA LYS A 72 -3.00 2.26 -2.85
C LYS A 72 -2.40 2.15 -1.46
N ILE A 73 -3.20 2.33 -0.44
CA ILE A 73 -2.74 2.23 0.93
C ILE A 73 -3.58 1.19 1.66
N GLU A 74 -2.93 0.32 2.42
CA GLU A 74 -3.63 -0.65 3.25
C GLU A 74 -3.37 -0.33 4.71
N PHE A 75 -4.39 -0.54 5.53
CA PHE A 75 -4.33 -0.26 6.96
C PHE A 75 -4.85 -1.48 7.72
N ASP A 76 -4.34 -1.68 8.92
CA ASP A 76 -4.90 -2.70 9.79
C ASP A 76 -6.18 -2.16 10.46
N GLY A 77 -6.80 -2.97 11.28
CA GLY A 77 -8.08 -2.61 11.91
C GLY A 77 -8.01 -1.41 12.83
N THR A 78 -6.84 -1.03 13.29
CA THR A 78 -6.67 0.13 14.17
C THR A 78 -6.44 1.41 13.35
N GLY A 79 -6.19 1.27 12.07
CA GLY A 79 -5.88 2.42 11.22
C GLY A 79 -4.40 2.67 11.03
N GLU A 80 -3.55 1.75 11.50
CA GLU A 80 -2.11 1.84 11.23
C GLU A 80 -1.84 1.32 9.83
N TRP A 81 -1.03 2.02 9.06
CA TRP A 81 -0.75 1.59 7.70
C TRP A 81 0.11 0.32 7.69
N SER A 82 -0.13 -0.55 6.74
CA SER A 82 0.64 -1.77 6.56
C SER A 82 1.28 -1.83 5.17
N ASP A 83 0.74 -1.15 4.19
CA ASP A 83 1.29 -1.17 2.84
C ASP A 83 0.98 0.14 2.13
N VAL A 84 1.96 0.68 1.41
CA VAL A 84 1.78 1.87 0.59
C VAL A 84 2.42 1.60 -0.76
N GLU A 85 1.62 1.65 -1.81
CA GLU A 85 2.08 1.41 -3.16
C GLU A 85 1.75 2.62 -4.03
N CYS A 86 2.75 3.18 -4.71
CA CYS A 86 2.57 4.34 -5.56
C CYS A 86 2.91 3.98 -7.00
N HIS A 87 1.94 4.14 -7.89
CA HIS A 87 2.16 3.85 -9.30
C HIS A 87 2.59 5.15 -10.00
N GLY A 88 3.69 5.07 -10.69
CA GLY A 88 4.19 6.23 -11.44
C GLY A 88 4.90 7.27 -10.60
N GLY A 89 5.18 6.97 -9.34
CA GLY A 89 5.86 7.91 -8.48
C GLY A 89 6.48 7.21 -7.30
N ALA A 90 7.09 7.96 -6.41
CA ALA A 90 7.76 7.41 -5.25
C ALA A 90 6.85 7.46 -4.02
N VAL A 91 7.05 6.52 -3.12
CA VAL A 91 6.43 6.56 -1.80
C VAL A 91 6.93 7.82 -1.10
N PRO A 92 6.06 8.58 -0.43
CA PRO A 92 6.49 9.79 0.28
C PRO A 92 7.61 9.49 1.26
N ALA A 93 8.65 10.31 1.22
CA ALA A 93 9.85 10.07 2.01
C ALA A 93 9.58 9.96 3.52
N ALA A 94 8.61 10.69 4.02
CA ALA A 94 8.29 10.66 5.44
C ALA A 94 7.76 9.31 5.92
N ILE A 95 7.32 8.44 5.01
CA ILE A 95 6.82 7.12 5.37
C ILE A 95 7.96 6.12 5.54
N VAL A 96 9.09 6.35 4.87
CA VAL A 96 10.18 5.38 4.82
C VAL A 96 11.16 5.61 5.96
N PRO A 97 11.46 4.58 6.75
CA PRO A 97 12.47 4.72 7.80
C PRO A 97 13.81 5.19 7.23
N LYS A 98 14.47 6.08 7.94
CA LYS A 98 15.69 6.70 7.44
C LYS A 98 16.76 5.68 7.05
N LYS A 99 16.94 4.62 7.84
CA LYS A 99 17.98 3.64 7.55
C LYS A 99 17.69 2.89 6.25
N ILE A 100 16.41 2.64 5.95
CA ILE A 100 16.03 1.99 4.70
C ILE A 100 16.26 2.97 3.55
N ALA A 101 15.84 4.23 3.71
CA ALA A 101 16.02 5.24 2.67
C ALA A 101 17.50 5.45 2.35
N ASP A 102 18.34 5.48 3.39
CA ASP A 102 19.78 5.67 3.22
C ASP A 102 20.39 4.48 2.48
N TYR A 103 19.97 3.26 2.80
CA TYR A 103 20.46 2.07 2.13
C TYR A 103 20.12 2.12 0.63
N VAL A 104 18.87 2.45 0.31
CA VAL A 104 18.45 2.51 -1.07
C VAL A 104 19.20 3.61 -1.83
N ALA A 105 19.36 4.78 -1.21
CA ALA A 105 20.05 5.88 -1.86
C ALA A 105 21.51 5.53 -2.16
N LYS A 106 22.12 4.73 -1.28
CA LYS A 106 23.51 4.37 -1.46
C LYS A 106 23.70 3.25 -2.47
N LYS A 107 22.85 2.22 -2.43
CA LYS A 107 23.02 1.05 -3.27
C LYS A 107 22.30 1.17 -4.61
N TYR A 108 21.22 1.91 -4.67
CA TYR A 108 20.42 2.06 -5.87
C TYR A 108 20.10 3.54 -6.13
N PRO A 109 21.15 4.34 -6.33
CA PRO A 109 20.98 5.81 -6.42
C PRO A 109 20.09 6.30 -7.56
N SER A 110 19.88 5.47 -8.57
CA SER A 110 19.03 5.86 -9.71
C SER A 110 17.61 5.35 -9.56
N SER A 111 17.28 4.72 -8.44
CA SER A 111 15.97 4.12 -8.26
C SER A 111 15.20 4.81 -7.16
N VAL A 112 13.87 4.65 -7.18
CA VAL A 112 13.01 5.18 -6.13
C VAL A 112 12.18 4.03 -5.57
N ILE A 113 11.74 4.18 -4.33
CA ILE A 113 10.88 3.19 -3.68
C ILE A 113 9.47 3.45 -4.16
N VAL A 114 8.85 2.43 -4.76
CA VAL A 114 7.48 2.55 -5.26
C VAL A 114 6.49 1.79 -4.38
N GLU A 115 6.96 0.93 -3.49
CA GLU A 115 6.09 0.26 -2.55
C GLU A 115 6.85 -0.03 -1.26
N ILE A 116 6.19 0.12 -0.13
CA ILE A 116 6.76 -0.25 1.15
C ILE A 116 5.66 -0.93 1.96
N SER A 117 5.98 -2.06 2.56
CA SER A 117 5.07 -2.73 3.46
C SER A 117 5.81 -3.08 4.74
N ARG A 118 5.05 -3.21 5.81
CA ARG A 118 5.64 -3.57 7.10
C ARG A 118 4.78 -4.62 7.79
N GLY A 119 5.45 -5.62 8.33
CA GLY A 119 4.83 -6.64 9.12
C GLY A 119 5.34 -6.54 10.54
N ARG A 120 5.12 -7.59 11.30
CA ARG A 120 5.52 -7.58 12.70
C ARG A 120 7.04 -7.46 12.88
N ASN A 121 7.79 -8.18 12.07
CA ASN A 121 9.24 -8.24 12.22
C ASN A 121 10.00 -7.92 10.95
N GLU A 122 9.32 -7.41 9.96
CA GLU A 122 9.96 -7.17 8.68
C GLU A 122 9.43 -5.96 7.95
N TRP A 123 10.26 -5.44 7.07
CA TRP A 123 9.91 -4.36 6.18
C TRP A 123 10.30 -4.81 4.78
N ASP A 124 9.40 -4.60 3.82
CA ASP A 124 9.68 -4.93 2.44
C ASP A 124 9.55 -3.69 1.60
N VAL A 125 10.50 -3.43 0.71
CA VAL A 125 10.41 -2.32 -0.22
C VAL A 125 10.62 -2.81 -1.64
N LYS A 126 9.92 -2.20 -2.57
CA LYS A 126 10.04 -2.50 -3.97
C LYS A 126 10.50 -1.23 -4.67
N LEU A 127 11.50 -1.38 -5.53
CA LEU A 127 12.04 -0.26 -6.27
C LEU A 127 11.46 -0.24 -7.69
N ASN A 128 11.51 0.90 -8.34
CA ASN A 128 10.98 1.06 -9.68
C ASN A 128 11.74 0.23 -10.74
N ASN A 129 12.89 -0.29 -10.40
CA ASN A 129 13.63 -1.17 -11.31
C ASN A 129 13.27 -2.64 -11.10
N GLY A 130 12.31 -2.94 -10.24
CA GLY A 130 11.87 -4.31 -9.99
C GLY A 130 12.57 -5.02 -8.86
N VAL A 131 13.57 -4.44 -8.27
CA VAL A 131 14.29 -5.05 -7.15
C VAL A 131 13.40 -4.97 -5.90
N GLU A 132 13.34 -6.07 -5.15
CA GLU A 132 12.63 -6.11 -3.88
C GLU A 132 13.64 -6.35 -2.77
N LEU A 133 13.55 -5.59 -1.70
CA LEU A 133 14.47 -5.67 -0.58
C LEU A 133 13.69 -5.96 0.69
N GLU A 134 14.18 -6.91 1.47
CA GLU A 134 13.57 -7.23 2.75
C GLU A 134 14.52 -6.83 3.87
N PHE A 135 14.01 -6.13 4.88
CA PHE A 135 14.79 -5.70 6.04
C PHE A 135 14.14 -6.27 7.29
N ASN A 136 14.93 -6.52 8.32
CA ASN A 136 14.38 -6.96 9.59
C ASN A 136 13.89 -5.76 10.42
N ARG A 137 13.41 -5.99 11.61
CA ARG A 137 12.87 -4.94 12.45
C ARG A 137 13.89 -3.87 12.85
N ASP A 138 15.18 -4.19 12.74
CA ASP A 138 16.22 -3.24 13.04
C ASP A 138 16.72 -2.54 11.78
N TYR A 139 15.98 -2.70 10.67
CA TYR A 139 16.25 -2.07 9.38
C TYR A 139 17.56 -2.59 8.75
N ARG A 140 17.91 -3.84 9.02
CA ARG A 140 19.05 -4.48 8.38
C ARG A 140 18.58 -5.35 7.25
N LEU A 141 19.27 -5.29 6.12
CA LEU A 141 18.90 -6.07 4.95
C LEU A 141 19.03 -7.55 5.22
N VAL A 142 18.02 -8.33 4.90
CA VAL A 142 18.05 -9.78 5.05
C VAL A 142 17.84 -10.52 3.73
N ASP A 143 17.28 -9.89 2.72
CA ASP A 143 17.09 -10.55 1.43
C ASP A 143 16.97 -9.54 0.29
N VAL A 144 17.42 -9.94 -0.88
CA VAL A 144 17.31 -9.15 -2.10
C VAL A 144 16.76 -10.07 -3.19
N ASP A 145 15.69 -9.64 -3.86
CA ASP A 145 15.10 -10.39 -4.95
C ASP A 145 15.03 -9.49 -6.19
N ASN A 146 15.48 -10.03 -7.32
CA ASN A 146 15.50 -9.26 -8.57
C ASN A 146 14.41 -9.71 -9.53
#